data_80762492c40164e0e69f08596cf7e26e
#
_entry.id   80762492c40164e0e69f08596cf7e26e
#
_cell.length_a   1.000
_cell.length_b   1.000
_cell.length_c   1.000
_cell.angle_alpha   90.00
_cell.angle_beta   90.00
_cell.angle_gamma   90.00
#
_symmetry.space_group_name_H-M   'P 1'
#
loop_
_entity.id
_entity.type
_entity.pdbx_description
1 polymer ?
#
loop_
_entity_poly.entity_id
_entity_poly.type
_entity_poly.pdbx_seq_one_letter_code
_entity_poly.pdbx_strand_id
1 'polypeptide(L)'
;VIEMLEKIRNSRTFMILLIMILIMIMMNPVSAADSQLISRVNTTQKMMALTFDDGSDGESIPEVLEILKNHNVKSTFFITGKAAEDHPEWIADIYNAGHELGNHSYSHPDFTKITASQMATELQKNETLIVNITGKSTKPYFRPPYGYYNASVLTAVGNAGYTKTIHWTVDTIDWRGDSAADITRRVMEKASNGAIVLMHVGAGAVNTPSALPGIITNLKSQGYSLVTLTQLMAGSTGTTYLVKAGDTLSTIASKYGVTVQAIATANQITNINYIYVGQMLIIPTGQTVPAPTTEIKYTVRAGDTLWAIANKYGVTVQSIATLNNITFTNYIYVGQILRIPSTTPVPPPPPASTTKYYVKAGDTLSAIAAKYGVTLQALATENKITNVNLIYVGQVLVIPSSSPTPAPTTEIKYTVKAGDTLWSIANRYGVTVQAIAAKNLITNLNIIYVGQILVIP
;
A
#
# COMPACT_ATOMS: atom_id res chain seq x y z
N VAL A 1 -53.43 34.17 7.27
CA VAL A 1 -52.63 32.92 7.38
C VAL A 1 -51.91 32.62 6.07
N ILE A 2 -52.60 32.66 4.93
CA ILE A 2 -52.01 32.34 3.61
C ILE A 2 -50.88 33.35 3.24
N GLU A 3 -51.12 34.68 3.42
CA GLU A 3 -50.10 35.72 3.20
C GLU A 3 -48.91 35.62 4.17
N MET A 4 -49.11 35.15 5.37
CA MET A 4 -48.06 34.96 6.37
C MET A 4 -47.19 33.74 6.02
N LEU A 5 -47.78 32.67 5.48
CA LEU A 5 -47.07 31.49 5.00
C LEU A 5 -46.26 31.81 3.70
N GLU A 6 -46.76 32.64 2.83
CA GLU A 6 -46.03 33.10 1.62
C GLU A 6 -44.82 34.00 1.98
N LYS A 7 -44.96 34.88 2.98
CA LYS A 7 -43.85 35.70 3.48
C LYS A 7 -42.75 34.89 4.14
N ILE A 8 -43.11 33.80 4.83
CA ILE A 8 -42.14 32.87 5.42
C ILE A 8 -41.42 32.05 4.32
N ARG A 9 -42.15 31.61 3.29
CA ARG A 9 -41.60 30.87 2.15
C ARG A 9 -40.58 31.68 1.34
N ASN A 10 -40.72 32.99 1.25
CA ASN A 10 -39.86 33.89 0.51
C ASN A 10 -38.76 34.56 1.34
N SER A 11 -38.65 34.26 2.62
CA SER A 11 -37.60 34.82 3.46
C SER A 11 -36.25 34.14 3.20
N ARG A 12 -35.17 34.94 3.12
CA ARG A 12 -33.79 34.38 3.06
C ARG A 12 -33.51 33.42 4.21
N THR A 13 -34.11 33.63 5.34
CA THR A 13 -34.00 32.81 6.54
C THR A 13 -34.62 31.42 6.32
N PHE A 14 -35.79 31.32 5.66
CA PHE A 14 -36.43 30.04 5.32
C PHE A 14 -35.59 29.24 4.31
N MET A 15 -35.03 29.96 3.32
CA MET A 15 -34.15 29.31 2.34
C MET A 15 -32.83 28.81 2.97
N ILE A 16 -32.25 29.56 3.92
CA ILE A 16 -31.07 29.12 4.67
C ILE A 16 -31.41 27.94 5.58
N LEU A 17 -32.58 27.96 6.24
CA LEU A 17 -33.03 26.84 7.08
C LEU A 17 -33.29 25.58 6.23
N LEU A 18 -33.91 25.73 5.06
CA LEU A 18 -34.15 24.64 4.10
C LEU A 18 -32.81 24.06 3.56
N ILE A 19 -31.86 24.92 3.26
CA ILE A 19 -30.51 24.51 2.81
C ILE A 19 -29.78 23.81 3.96
N MET A 20 -29.86 24.27 5.20
CA MET A 20 -29.28 23.60 6.36
C MET A 20 -29.96 22.26 6.64
N ILE A 21 -31.30 22.16 6.50
CA ILE A 21 -32.01 20.88 6.63
C ILE A 21 -31.65 19.95 5.47
N LEU A 22 -31.50 20.45 4.24
CA LEU A 22 -31.04 19.63 3.08
C LEU A 22 -29.60 19.17 3.26
N ILE A 23 -28.72 20.00 3.79
CA ILE A 23 -27.33 19.64 4.14
C ILE A 23 -27.32 18.61 5.29
N MET A 24 -28.18 18.74 6.32
CA MET A 24 -28.33 17.74 7.37
C MET A 24 -28.90 16.40 6.85
N ILE A 25 -29.79 16.43 5.86
CA ILE A 25 -30.34 15.22 5.22
C ILE A 25 -29.30 14.58 4.28
N MET A 26 -28.41 15.38 3.67
CA MET A 26 -27.30 14.88 2.85
C MET A 26 -26.12 14.37 3.67
N MET A 27 -26.03 14.72 4.95
CA MET A 27 -25.07 14.17 5.91
C MET A 27 -25.66 12.98 6.69
N ASN A 28 -26.45 12.12 6.05
CA ASN A 28 -26.54 10.75 6.56
C ASN A 28 -25.12 10.18 6.49
N PRO A 29 -24.47 9.85 7.64
CA PRO A 29 -23.25 9.09 7.53
C PRO A 29 -23.65 7.81 6.78
N VAL A 30 -23.06 7.57 5.64
CA VAL A 30 -23.10 6.25 5.03
C VAL A 30 -22.63 5.34 6.15
N SER A 31 -23.54 4.59 6.75
CA SER A 31 -23.17 3.58 7.74
C SER A 31 -22.17 2.69 7.02
N ALA A 32 -20.92 2.79 7.42
CA ALA A 32 -19.94 1.87 6.89
C ALA A 32 -20.47 0.47 7.17
N ALA A 33 -20.36 -0.41 6.18
CA ALA A 33 -20.81 -1.79 6.35
C ALA A 33 -20.02 -2.42 7.51
N ASP A 34 -20.68 -3.31 8.26
CA ASP A 34 -19.99 -4.09 9.28
C ASP A 34 -18.76 -4.78 8.71
N SER A 35 -17.73 -4.88 9.52
CA SER A 35 -16.52 -5.62 9.15
C SER A 35 -16.85 -7.08 8.91
N GLN A 36 -16.44 -7.61 7.77
CA GLN A 36 -16.64 -9.02 7.42
C GLN A 36 -15.71 -9.90 8.26
N LEU A 37 -16.28 -10.84 9.02
CA LEU A 37 -15.52 -11.84 9.74
C LEU A 37 -15.01 -12.92 8.77
N ILE A 38 -13.70 -13.18 8.77
CA ILE A 38 -13.04 -14.16 7.91
C ILE A 38 -12.15 -15.06 8.74
N SER A 39 -12.52 -16.31 8.89
CA SER A 39 -11.70 -17.36 9.53
C SER A 39 -11.07 -18.32 8.53
N ARG A 40 -11.56 -18.31 7.29
CA ARG A 40 -11.06 -19.09 6.18
C ARG A 40 -11.42 -18.41 4.87
N VAL A 41 -10.60 -18.57 3.86
CA VAL A 41 -10.93 -18.14 2.50
C VAL A 41 -11.45 -19.33 1.70
N ASN A 42 -12.62 -19.18 1.08
CA ASN A 42 -13.18 -20.25 0.24
C ASN A 42 -12.45 -20.29 -1.10
N THR A 43 -11.57 -21.27 -1.29
CA THR A 43 -10.80 -21.48 -2.52
C THR A 43 -10.57 -22.97 -2.78
N THR A 44 -10.55 -23.34 -4.05
CA THR A 44 -10.15 -24.67 -4.50
C THR A 44 -8.63 -24.81 -4.65
N GLN A 45 -7.91 -23.70 -4.59
CA GLN A 45 -6.46 -23.68 -4.76
C GLN A 45 -5.75 -24.10 -3.47
N LYS A 46 -4.65 -24.82 -3.58
CA LYS A 46 -3.79 -25.19 -2.45
C LYS A 46 -2.99 -23.95 -1.98
N MET A 47 -3.67 -23.05 -1.29
CA MET A 47 -3.10 -21.83 -0.73
C MET A 47 -3.44 -21.73 0.75
N MET A 48 -2.49 -21.23 1.55
CA MET A 48 -2.65 -20.94 2.98
C MET A 48 -1.93 -19.65 3.33
N ALA A 49 -2.41 -18.94 4.36
CA ALA A 49 -1.71 -17.81 4.93
C ALA A 49 -1.13 -18.16 6.30
N LEU A 50 0.17 -17.95 6.46
CA LEU A 50 0.81 -17.90 7.78
C LEU A 50 0.67 -16.49 8.31
N THR A 51 0.10 -16.33 9.50
CA THR A 51 -0.12 -15.02 10.12
C THR A 51 0.45 -14.98 11.52
N PHE A 52 1.01 -13.82 11.89
CA PHE A 52 1.72 -13.63 13.14
C PHE A 52 1.14 -12.45 13.90
N ASP A 53 0.83 -12.63 15.18
CA ASP A 53 0.24 -11.59 16.04
C ASP A 53 1.26 -11.06 17.05
N ASP A 54 0.97 -9.87 17.63
CA ASP A 54 1.63 -9.19 18.76
C ASP A 54 2.92 -8.43 18.41
N GLY A 55 4.07 -8.88 18.89
CA GLY A 55 5.39 -8.30 18.62
C GLY A 55 5.94 -7.34 19.70
N SER A 56 5.19 -7.08 20.81
CA SER A 56 5.57 -6.03 21.78
C SER A 56 6.70 -6.43 22.75
N ASP A 57 6.98 -7.71 22.90
CA ASP A 57 7.88 -8.24 23.94
C ASP A 57 8.66 -9.47 23.46
N GLY A 58 8.68 -9.73 22.15
CA GLY A 58 9.30 -10.89 21.54
C GLY A 58 10.46 -10.54 20.61
N GLU A 59 11.65 -10.94 20.93
CA GLU A 59 12.83 -10.83 20.07
C GLU A 59 12.77 -11.78 18.86
N SER A 60 11.65 -12.50 18.65
CA SER A 60 11.52 -13.52 17.61
C SER A 60 11.26 -12.95 16.20
N ILE A 61 10.90 -11.68 16.06
CA ILE A 61 10.63 -11.07 14.75
C ILE A 61 11.82 -11.18 13.78
N PRO A 62 13.06 -10.79 14.16
CA PRO A 62 14.20 -10.91 13.26
C PRO A 62 14.45 -12.35 12.81
N GLU A 63 14.34 -13.32 13.71
CA GLU A 63 14.53 -14.73 13.40
C GLU A 63 13.42 -15.27 12.47
N VAL A 64 12.16 -14.95 12.75
CA VAL A 64 11.02 -15.29 11.87
C VAL A 64 11.21 -14.69 10.48
N LEU A 65 11.62 -13.43 10.36
CA LEU A 65 11.87 -12.80 9.07
C LEU A 65 12.99 -13.47 8.28
N GLU A 66 14.08 -13.88 8.94
CA GLU A 66 15.17 -14.59 8.29
C GLU A 66 14.71 -15.97 7.79
N ILE A 67 13.92 -16.70 8.59
CA ILE A 67 13.34 -17.98 8.18
C ILE A 67 12.42 -17.82 6.98
N LEU A 68 11.49 -16.85 7.03
CA LEU A 68 10.56 -16.58 5.93
C LEU A 68 11.31 -16.21 4.64
N LYS A 69 12.37 -15.40 4.74
CA LYS A 69 13.24 -15.01 3.63
C LYS A 69 13.94 -16.24 3.03
N ASN A 70 14.57 -17.09 3.86
CA ASN A 70 15.29 -18.29 3.42
C ASN A 70 14.37 -19.28 2.73
N HIS A 71 13.13 -19.34 3.14
CA HIS A 71 12.10 -20.18 2.51
C HIS A 71 11.33 -19.47 1.39
N ASN A 72 11.63 -18.21 1.08
CA ASN A 72 10.91 -17.41 0.09
C ASN A 72 9.37 -17.44 0.34
N VAL A 73 8.95 -17.06 1.53
CA VAL A 73 7.55 -16.98 1.96
C VAL A 73 7.23 -15.54 2.37
N LYS A 74 6.08 -15.04 1.93
CA LYS A 74 5.51 -13.79 2.44
C LYS A 74 4.30 -14.10 3.31
N SER A 75 4.19 -13.39 4.41
CA SER A 75 3.20 -13.61 5.47
C SER A 75 2.50 -12.29 5.83
N THR A 76 1.47 -12.37 6.66
CA THR A 76 0.78 -11.20 7.19
C THR A 76 1.00 -11.11 8.70
N PHE A 77 1.40 -9.94 9.16
CA PHE A 77 1.67 -9.66 10.57
C PHE A 77 0.60 -8.70 11.12
N PHE A 78 -0.07 -9.10 12.19
CA PHE A 78 -1.00 -8.28 12.95
C PHE A 78 -0.28 -7.71 14.16
N ILE A 79 0.25 -6.51 14.00
CA ILE A 79 1.14 -5.90 14.99
C ILE A 79 0.36 -4.98 15.92
N THR A 80 0.68 -5.06 17.23
CA THR A 80 0.16 -4.11 18.22
C THR A 80 0.84 -2.75 18.08
N GLY A 81 0.11 -1.68 18.43
CA GLY A 81 0.70 -0.36 18.42
C GLY A 81 1.81 -0.21 19.45
N LYS A 82 1.75 -0.98 20.54
CA LYS A 82 2.81 -1.03 21.54
C LYS A 82 4.11 -1.59 20.96
N ALA A 83 4.03 -2.67 20.18
CA ALA A 83 5.18 -3.18 19.44
C ALA A 83 5.75 -2.14 18.46
N ALA A 84 4.88 -1.43 17.74
CA ALA A 84 5.29 -0.40 16.79
C ALA A 84 5.91 0.83 17.47
N GLU A 85 5.53 1.13 18.71
CA GLU A 85 6.09 2.22 19.51
C GLU A 85 7.44 1.83 20.11
N ASP A 86 7.58 0.60 20.62
CA ASP A 86 8.77 0.11 21.30
C ASP A 86 9.87 -0.30 20.30
N HIS A 87 9.49 -0.88 19.15
CA HIS A 87 10.39 -1.47 18.15
C HIS A 87 10.02 -1.05 16.72
N PRO A 88 10.06 0.26 16.38
CA PRO A 88 9.70 0.74 15.05
C PRO A 88 10.61 0.14 13.95
N GLU A 89 11.85 -0.23 14.26
CA GLU A 89 12.78 -0.88 13.34
C GLU A 89 12.25 -2.26 12.87
N TRP A 90 11.68 -3.07 13.75
CA TRP A 90 11.12 -4.36 13.36
C TRP A 90 9.92 -4.23 12.44
N ILE A 91 9.10 -3.19 12.65
CA ILE A 91 7.96 -2.92 11.78
C ILE A 91 8.41 -2.49 10.39
N ALA A 92 9.47 -1.65 10.34
CA ALA A 92 10.11 -1.27 9.09
C ALA A 92 10.70 -2.49 8.38
N ASP A 93 11.34 -3.41 9.11
CA ASP A 93 11.93 -4.63 8.55
C ASP A 93 10.86 -5.59 8.00
N ILE A 94 9.75 -5.81 8.72
CA ILE A 94 8.60 -6.58 8.23
C ILE A 94 8.11 -6.02 6.89
N TYR A 95 7.90 -4.70 6.83
CA TYR A 95 7.41 -4.03 5.63
C TYR A 95 8.43 -4.09 4.48
N ASN A 96 9.69 -3.76 4.74
CA ASN A 96 10.77 -3.75 3.74
C ASN A 96 11.06 -5.16 3.19
N ALA A 97 10.87 -6.18 4.01
CA ALA A 97 10.92 -7.57 3.57
C ALA A 97 9.72 -7.99 2.70
N GLY A 98 8.75 -7.11 2.49
CA GLY A 98 7.58 -7.32 1.62
C GLY A 98 6.49 -8.19 2.24
N HIS A 99 6.42 -8.24 3.57
CA HIS A 99 5.30 -8.83 4.29
C HIS A 99 4.14 -7.83 4.39
N GLU A 100 2.94 -8.34 4.64
CA GLU A 100 1.74 -7.55 4.82
C GLU A 100 1.54 -7.22 6.30
N LEU A 101 1.03 -6.01 6.58
CA LEU A 101 0.72 -5.57 7.93
C LEU A 101 -0.79 -5.43 8.11
N GLY A 102 -1.29 -5.91 9.24
CA GLY A 102 -2.64 -5.74 9.75
C GLY A 102 -2.63 -5.07 11.12
N ASN A 103 -3.79 -4.57 11.55
CA ASN A 103 -3.97 -3.90 12.84
C ASN A 103 -4.35 -4.91 13.92
N HIS A 104 -3.63 -4.88 15.06
CA HIS A 104 -3.94 -5.71 16.24
C HIS A 104 -4.27 -4.87 17.49
N SER A 105 -4.89 -3.68 17.29
CA SER A 105 -5.08 -2.65 18.30
C SER A 105 -3.76 -2.02 18.79
N TYR A 106 -3.85 -1.00 19.63
CA TYR A 106 -2.66 -0.39 20.22
C TYR A 106 -2.15 -1.15 21.44
N SER A 107 -3.01 -1.37 22.45
CA SER A 107 -2.65 -1.91 23.76
C SER A 107 -3.19 -3.32 24.04
N HIS A 108 -3.73 -3.98 23.04
CA HIS A 108 -4.26 -5.34 23.11
C HIS A 108 -5.42 -5.56 24.10
N PRO A 109 -6.43 -4.64 24.21
CA PRO A 109 -7.56 -4.84 25.11
C PRO A 109 -8.59 -5.82 24.53
N ASP A 110 -9.40 -6.41 25.40
CA ASP A 110 -10.61 -7.14 24.99
C ASP A 110 -11.65 -6.15 24.41
N PHE A 111 -11.81 -6.17 23.08
CA PHE A 111 -12.70 -5.26 22.35
C PHE A 111 -14.17 -5.45 22.72
N THR A 112 -14.56 -6.61 23.24
CA THR A 112 -15.95 -6.83 23.70
C THR A 112 -16.28 -6.12 25.03
N LYS A 113 -15.26 -5.61 25.73
CA LYS A 113 -15.37 -4.95 27.04
C LYS A 113 -15.13 -3.44 27.00
N ILE A 114 -14.79 -2.88 25.84
CA ILE A 114 -14.53 -1.46 25.68
C ILE A 114 -15.58 -0.81 24.76
N THR A 115 -15.75 0.51 24.88
CA THR A 115 -16.72 1.26 24.08
C THR A 115 -16.26 1.42 22.63
N ALA A 116 -17.19 1.68 21.70
CA ALA A 116 -16.86 1.94 20.30
C ALA A 116 -15.85 3.10 20.11
N SER A 117 -15.93 4.14 20.95
CA SER A 117 -14.97 5.24 20.94
C SER A 117 -13.56 4.79 21.35
N GLN A 118 -13.47 3.94 22.37
CA GLN A 118 -12.18 3.36 22.78
C GLN A 118 -11.61 2.43 21.70
N MET A 119 -12.46 1.59 21.07
CA MET A 119 -12.04 0.77 19.93
C MET A 119 -11.46 1.62 18.79
N ALA A 120 -12.15 2.72 18.43
CA ALA A 120 -11.67 3.63 17.39
C ALA A 120 -10.34 4.28 17.78
N THR A 121 -10.14 4.63 19.04
CA THR A 121 -8.85 5.18 19.53
C THR A 121 -7.73 4.15 19.46
N GLU A 122 -7.96 2.93 19.88
CA GLU A 122 -7.02 1.81 19.81
C GLU A 122 -6.57 1.55 18.36
N LEU A 123 -7.53 1.47 17.44
CA LEU A 123 -7.27 1.24 16.02
C LEU A 123 -6.50 2.41 15.39
N GLN A 124 -6.94 3.65 15.66
CA GLN A 124 -6.34 4.84 15.06
C GLN A 124 -4.92 5.09 15.58
N LYS A 125 -4.67 4.85 16.86
CA LYS A 125 -3.33 5.02 17.46
C LYS A 125 -2.34 4.06 16.81
N ASN A 126 -2.69 2.79 16.66
CA ASN A 126 -1.87 1.79 15.98
C ASN A 126 -1.66 2.13 14.50
N GLU A 127 -2.74 2.42 13.78
CA GLU A 127 -2.68 2.82 12.37
C GLU A 127 -1.71 3.98 12.14
N THR A 128 -1.80 5.01 12.99
CA THR A 128 -0.93 6.19 12.89
C THR A 128 0.55 5.82 13.05
N LEU A 129 0.88 4.97 14.03
CA LEU A 129 2.25 4.51 14.25
C LEU A 129 2.77 3.73 13.04
N ILE A 130 2.02 2.73 12.57
CA ILE A 130 2.45 1.92 11.43
C ILE A 130 2.57 2.75 10.15
N VAL A 131 1.63 3.67 9.88
CA VAL A 131 1.72 4.57 8.72
C VAL A 131 2.93 5.50 8.83
N ASN A 132 3.25 6.01 10.01
CA ASN A 132 4.42 6.87 10.20
C ASN A 132 5.74 6.12 9.95
N ILE A 133 5.80 4.83 10.30
CA ILE A 133 6.99 3.99 10.11
C ILE A 133 7.14 3.55 8.65
N THR A 134 6.04 3.11 8.03
CA THR A 134 6.08 2.39 6.75
C THR A 134 5.56 3.19 5.56
N GLY A 135 4.79 4.25 5.81
CA GLY A 135 4.03 4.97 4.78
C GLY A 135 2.80 4.19 4.26
N LYS A 136 2.44 3.06 4.89
CA LYS A 136 1.34 2.19 4.45
C LYS A 136 0.32 1.95 5.54
N SER A 137 -0.94 1.95 5.13
CA SER A 137 -2.09 1.63 5.98
C SER A 137 -2.16 0.12 6.24
N THR A 138 -2.60 -0.24 7.45
CA THR A 138 -2.94 -1.62 7.82
C THR A 138 -4.33 -2.04 7.32
N LYS A 139 -5.13 -1.07 6.85
CA LYS A 139 -6.45 -1.38 6.28
C LYS A 139 -6.33 -2.20 5.00
N PRO A 140 -7.24 -3.13 4.78
CA PRO A 140 -8.54 -3.30 5.44
C PRO A 140 -8.53 -4.31 6.59
N TYR A 141 -7.38 -4.80 7.08
CA TYR A 141 -7.25 -5.97 7.95
C TYR A 141 -7.12 -5.58 9.42
N PHE A 142 -8.03 -6.13 10.24
CA PHE A 142 -7.98 -6.08 11.70
C PHE A 142 -8.09 -7.50 12.24
N ARG A 143 -7.32 -7.82 13.28
CA ARG A 143 -7.51 -9.03 14.09
C ARG A 143 -7.82 -8.61 15.52
N PRO A 144 -8.96 -9.08 16.10
CA PRO A 144 -9.31 -8.72 17.48
C PRO A 144 -8.37 -9.41 18.47
N PRO A 145 -7.88 -8.69 19.48
CA PRO A 145 -7.18 -9.28 20.61
C PRO A 145 -7.94 -10.47 21.19
N TYR A 146 -7.20 -11.54 21.53
CA TYR A 146 -7.75 -12.81 22.05
C TYR A 146 -8.73 -13.52 21.09
N GLY A 147 -8.95 -13.02 19.89
CA GLY A 147 -9.99 -13.48 18.99
C GLY A 147 -11.41 -13.08 19.42
N TYR A 148 -11.59 -12.23 20.39
CA TYR A 148 -12.91 -11.89 20.94
C TYR A 148 -13.60 -10.83 20.09
N TYR A 149 -14.79 -11.15 19.62
CA TYR A 149 -15.63 -10.26 18.83
C TYR A 149 -17.13 -10.48 19.11
N ASN A 150 -17.92 -9.49 18.77
CA ASN A 150 -19.38 -9.52 18.72
C ASN A 150 -19.86 -8.53 17.64
N ALA A 151 -21.17 -8.43 17.41
CA ALA A 151 -21.73 -7.52 16.43
C ALA A 151 -21.28 -6.06 16.61
N SER A 152 -21.23 -5.58 17.87
CA SER A 152 -20.80 -4.21 18.18
C SER A 152 -19.33 -3.98 17.79
N VAL A 153 -18.45 -4.97 17.99
CA VAL A 153 -17.05 -4.92 17.57
C VAL A 153 -16.97 -4.83 16.04
N LEU A 154 -17.70 -5.72 15.31
CA LEU A 154 -17.68 -5.72 13.83
C LEU A 154 -18.18 -4.39 13.26
N THR A 155 -19.23 -3.81 13.84
CA THR A 155 -19.71 -2.48 13.45
C THR A 155 -18.69 -1.39 13.74
N ALA A 156 -18.09 -1.37 14.94
CA ALA A 156 -17.14 -0.33 15.32
C ALA A 156 -15.86 -0.37 14.47
N VAL A 157 -15.29 -1.56 14.20
CA VAL A 157 -14.09 -1.71 13.38
C VAL A 157 -14.39 -1.43 11.91
N GLY A 158 -15.58 -1.80 11.40
CA GLY A 158 -16.05 -1.43 10.07
C GLY A 158 -16.13 0.08 9.89
N ASN A 159 -16.72 0.79 10.85
CA ASN A 159 -16.78 2.26 10.87
C ASN A 159 -15.40 2.91 10.91
N ALA A 160 -14.40 2.27 11.50
CA ALA A 160 -13.00 2.73 11.49
C ALA A 160 -12.27 2.43 10.16
N GLY A 161 -12.94 1.78 9.18
CA GLY A 161 -12.40 1.47 7.87
C GLY A 161 -11.74 0.09 7.76
N TYR A 162 -11.82 -0.74 8.79
CA TYR A 162 -11.35 -2.12 8.75
C TYR A 162 -12.49 -3.03 8.31
N THR A 163 -12.63 -3.19 7.01
CA THR A 163 -13.75 -3.94 6.41
C THR A 163 -13.58 -5.46 6.49
N LYS A 164 -12.44 -5.94 6.99
CA LYS A 164 -12.11 -7.37 7.14
C LYS A 164 -11.57 -7.64 8.54
N THR A 165 -12.37 -8.32 9.36
CA THR A 165 -11.96 -8.85 10.66
C THR A 165 -11.46 -10.27 10.48
N ILE A 166 -10.16 -10.48 10.72
CA ILE A 166 -9.47 -11.74 10.44
C ILE A 166 -9.41 -12.60 11.69
N HIS A 167 -10.00 -13.76 11.61
CA HIS A 167 -9.85 -14.86 12.56
C HIS A 167 -8.91 -15.92 11.99
N TRP A 168 -8.99 -17.18 12.43
CA TRP A 168 -8.12 -18.27 11.96
C TRP A 168 -8.86 -19.59 11.81
N THR A 169 -8.29 -20.44 10.99
CA THR A 169 -8.69 -21.84 10.84
C THR A 169 -7.86 -22.75 11.74
N VAL A 170 -6.58 -22.40 11.91
CA VAL A 170 -5.61 -23.15 12.69
C VAL A 170 -5.06 -22.26 13.80
N ASP A 171 -5.33 -22.64 15.03
CA ASP A 171 -4.66 -22.08 16.21
C ASP A 171 -3.47 -23.02 16.52
N THR A 172 -2.27 -22.49 16.51
CA THR A 172 -1.06 -23.24 16.81
C THR A 172 -0.86 -23.43 18.32
N ILE A 173 -1.47 -22.57 19.13
CA ILE A 173 -1.30 -22.49 20.59
C ILE A 173 0.19 -22.29 20.97
N ASP A 174 0.94 -21.65 20.11
CA ASP A 174 2.38 -21.37 20.29
C ASP A 174 2.64 -20.36 21.42
N TRP A 175 1.69 -19.45 21.64
CA TRP A 175 1.70 -18.44 22.72
C TRP A 175 1.82 -19.03 24.12
N ARG A 176 1.53 -20.33 24.29
CA ARG A 176 1.64 -21.05 25.57
C ARG A 176 3.04 -21.66 25.79
N GLY A 177 3.95 -21.51 24.83
CA GLY A 177 5.29 -22.11 24.87
C GLY A 177 5.30 -23.59 24.53
N ASP A 178 4.29 -24.10 23.85
CA ASP A 178 4.20 -25.49 23.40
C ASP A 178 5.40 -25.85 22.51
N SER A 179 5.75 -27.13 22.44
CA SER A 179 6.92 -27.61 21.68
C SER A 179 6.79 -27.32 20.18
N ALA A 180 7.91 -27.11 19.49
CA ALA A 180 7.94 -26.96 18.03
C ALA A 180 7.26 -28.12 17.29
N ALA A 181 7.34 -29.33 17.84
CA ALA A 181 6.68 -30.51 17.30
C ALA A 181 5.16 -30.42 17.41
N ASP A 182 4.63 -29.97 18.56
CA ASP A 182 3.19 -29.79 18.75
C ASP A 182 2.61 -28.69 17.90
N ILE A 183 3.33 -27.55 17.80
CA ILE A 183 2.98 -26.43 16.92
C ILE A 183 2.89 -26.93 15.47
N THR A 184 3.92 -27.62 15.00
CA THR A 184 3.96 -28.21 13.64
C THR A 184 2.81 -29.20 13.42
N ARG A 185 2.60 -30.11 14.35
CA ARG A 185 1.53 -31.13 14.27
C ARG A 185 0.15 -30.49 14.10
N ARG A 186 -0.19 -29.47 14.91
CA ARG A 186 -1.49 -28.77 14.81
C ARG A 186 -1.71 -28.14 13.46
N VAL A 187 -0.67 -27.56 12.87
CA VAL A 187 -0.76 -26.99 11.53
C VAL A 187 -1.00 -28.07 10.49
N MET A 188 -0.24 -29.19 10.58
CA MET A 188 -0.32 -30.27 9.58
C MET A 188 -1.66 -31.00 9.64
N GLU A 189 -2.22 -31.23 10.83
CA GLU A 189 -3.53 -31.89 11.03
C GLU A 189 -4.70 -31.08 10.44
N LYS A 190 -4.59 -29.75 10.40
CA LYS A 190 -5.66 -28.84 9.95
C LYS A 190 -5.36 -28.15 8.62
N ALA A 191 -4.23 -28.50 7.99
CA ALA A 191 -3.84 -27.95 6.70
C ALA A 191 -4.94 -28.20 5.66
N SER A 192 -5.40 -27.12 5.01
CA SER A 192 -6.48 -27.19 4.02
C SER A 192 -6.51 -25.92 3.18
N ASN A 193 -7.11 -26.01 1.98
CA ASN A 193 -7.22 -24.88 1.08
C ASN A 193 -7.90 -23.68 1.76
N GLY A 194 -7.27 -22.51 1.64
CA GLY A 194 -7.78 -21.27 2.19
C GLY A 194 -7.60 -21.11 3.70
N ALA A 195 -6.89 -22.00 4.37
CA ALA A 195 -6.67 -21.92 5.80
C ALA A 195 -5.80 -20.71 6.17
N ILE A 196 -6.15 -20.08 7.28
CA ILE A 196 -5.41 -19.00 7.94
C ILE A 196 -4.84 -19.59 9.22
N VAL A 197 -3.52 -19.55 9.36
CA VAL A 197 -2.79 -20.08 10.52
C VAL A 197 -2.44 -18.93 11.45
N LEU A 198 -2.86 -19.03 12.71
CA LEU A 198 -2.47 -18.12 13.77
C LEU A 198 -1.18 -18.61 14.43
N MET A 199 -0.19 -17.75 14.45
CA MET A 199 1.05 -17.85 15.22
C MET A 199 1.31 -16.49 15.88
N HIS A 200 2.30 -16.42 16.77
CA HIS A 200 2.66 -15.21 17.49
C HIS A 200 4.17 -14.94 17.38
N VAL A 201 4.50 -13.67 17.53
CA VAL A 201 5.89 -13.17 17.60
C VAL A 201 6.12 -12.36 18.88
N GLY A 202 5.33 -12.67 19.91
CA GLY A 202 5.40 -12.10 21.26
C GLY A 202 6.00 -13.06 22.29
N ALA A 203 6.09 -12.63 23.57
CA ALA A 203 6.79 -13.30 24.69
C ALA A 203 6.17 -14.68 24.88
N GLY A 204 5.56 -15.40 24.82
CA GLY A 204 5.10 -16.78 25.02
C GLY A 204 5.41 -17.71 23.84
N ALA A 205 5.62 -17.13 22.67
CA ALA A 205 5.77 -17.88 21.41
C ALA A 205 7.22 -18.26 21.09
N VAL A 206 7.98 -18.60 22.11
CA VAL A 206 9.44 -18.87 22.05
C VAL A 206 9.82 -20.00 21.10
N ASN A 207 8.92 -20.92 20.81
CA ASN A 207 9.18 -22.07 19.94
C ASN A 207 8.64 -21.88 18.50
N THR A 208 8.02 -20.73 18.18
CA THR A 208 7.52 -20.43 16.84
C THR A 208 8.65 -20.41 15.80
N PRO A 209 9.80 -19.75 16.04
CA PRO A 209 10.91 -19.80 15.10
C PRO A 209 11.39 -21.24 14.84
N SER A 210 11.51 -22.06 15.88
CA SER A 210 11.96 -23.45 15.75
C SER A 210 10.97 -24.35 14.99
N ALA A 211 9.66 -24.06 15.07
CA ALA A 211 8.61 -24.81 14.35
C ALA A 211 8.49 -24.40 12.88
N LEU A 212 8.74 -23.13 12.57
CA LEU A 212 8.40 -22.51 11.30
C LEU A 212 9.08 -23.16 10.07
N PRO A 213 10.38 -23.53 10.08
CA PRO A 213 11.02 -24.21 8.94
C PRO A 213 10.33 -25.54 8.58
N GLY A 214 9.98 -26.33 9.62
CA GLY A 214 9.29 -27.62 9.44
C GLY A 214 7.88 -27.42 8.88
N ILE A 215 7.13 -26.44 9.39
CA ILE A 215 5.79 -26.10 8.90
C ILE A 215 5.86 -25.71 7.41
N ILE A 216 6.75 -24.78 7.05
CA ILE A 216 6.88 -24.31 5.67
C ILE A 216 7.26 -25.44 4.72
N THR A 217 8.26 -26.23 5.08
CA THR A 217 8.74 -27.34 4.25
C THR A 217 7.66 -28.38 4.02
N ASN A 218 6.96 -28.80 5.08
CA ASN A 218 5.91 -29.81 5.00
C ASN A 218 4.69 -29.30 4.19
N LEU A 219 4.25 -28.06 4.39
CA LEU A 219 3.14 -27.50 3.61
C LEU A 219 3.50 -27.38 2.12
N LYS A 220 4.71 -26.92 1.80
CA LYS A 220 5.19 -26.84 0.42
C LYS A 220 5.31 -28.24 -0.23
N SER A 221 5.78 -29.25 0.49
CA SER A 221 5.85 -30.64 -0.03
C SER A 221 4.48 -31.22 -0.33
N GLN A 222 3.44 -30.79 0.39
CA GLN A 222 2.04 -31.13 0.11
C GLN A 222 1.44 -30.28 -1.04
N GLY A 223 2.21 -29.39 -1.64
CA GLY A 223 1.80 -28.55 -2.77
C GLY A 223 1.06 -27.27 -2.36
N TYR A 224 1.11 -26.86 -1.08
CA TYR A 224 0.55 -25.58 -0.67
C TYR A 224 1.46 -24.40 -1.05
N SER A 225 0.85 -23.36 -1.59
CA SER A 225 1.46 -22.04 -1.73
C SER A 225 1.17 -21.23 -0.47
N LEU A 226 2.24 -20.74 0.17
CA LEU A 226 2.14 -19.88 1.36
C LEU A 226 2.18 -18.43 0.92
N VAL A 227 1.13 -17.69 1.23
CA VAL A 227 0.86 -16.36 0.67
C VAL A 227 0.34 -15.39 1.74
N THR A 228 0.32 -14.08 1.44
CA THR A 228 -0.31 -13.07 2.31
C THR A 228 -1.83 -13.22 2.29
N LEU A 229 -2.54 -12.58 3.24
CA LEU A 229 -4.01 -12.56 3.25
C LEU A 229 -4.60 -11.94 2.00
N THR A 230 -4.02 -10.81 1.53
CA THR A 230 -4.46 -10.20 0.27
C THR A 230 -4.36 -11.17 -0.90
N GLN A 231 -3.26 -11.90 -0.99
CA GLN A 231 -3.07 -12.91 -2.02
C GLN A 231 -4.02 -14.11 -1.85
N LEU A 232 -4.23 -14.57 -0.62
CA LEU A 232 -5.15 -15.67 -0.34
C LEU A 232 -6.58 -15.31 -0.75
N MET A 233 -7.03 -14.10 -0.42
CA MET A 233 -8.37 -13.62 -0.78
C MET A 233 -8.53 -13.38 -2.29
N ALA A 234 -7.52 -12.83 -2.95
CA ALA A 234 -7.53 -12.64 -4.40
C ALA A 234 -7.50 -13.99 -5.13
N GLY A 235 -6.79 -14.99 -4.61
CA GLY A 235 -6.77 -16.36 -5.14
C GLY A 235 -8.11 -17.09 -5.05
N SER A 236 -9.05 -16.62 -4.21
CA SER A 236 -10.42 -17.17 -4.18
C SER A 236 -11.23 -16.77 -5.43
N THR A 237 -10.83 -15.73 -6.14
CA THR A 237 -11.51 -15.18 -7.33
C THR A 237 -10.67 -15.25 -8.59
N GLY A 238 -9.41 -15.74 -8.51
CA GLY A 238 -8.43 -15.73 -9.60
C GLY A 238 -7.75 -17.09 -9.85
N THR A 239 -7.09 -17.18 -11.00
CA THR A 239 -6.15 -18.26 -11.32
C THR A 239 -4.77 -17.90 -10.77
N THR A 240 -4.01 -18.87 -10.26
CA THR A 240 -2.61 -18.65 -9.88
C THR A 240 -1.66 -19.05 -11.02
N TYR A 241 -0.51 -18.39 -11.04
CA TYR A 241 0.55 -18.68 -12.00
C TYR A 241 1.92 -18.73 -11.32
N LEU A 242 2.64 -19.83 -11.49
CA LEU A 242 4.02 -19.97 -11.02
C LEU A 242 4.97 -19.40 -12.08
N VAL A 243 5.72 -18.37 -11.72
CA VAL A 243 6.67 -17.70 -12.63
C VAL A 243 7.77 -18.70 -13.02
N LYS A 244 8.03 -18.79 -14.31
CA LYS A 244 9.06 -19.64 -14.94
C LYS A 244 10.22 -18.79 -15.43
N ALA A 245 11.33 -19.44 -15.75
CA ALA A 245 12.47 -18.77 -16.36
C ALA A 245 12.08 -18.11 -17.69
N GLY A 246 12.41 -16.82 -17.84
CA GLY A 246 12.06 -16.02 -19.02
C GLY A 246 10.72 -15.32 -18.96
N ASP A 247 9.90 -15.54 -17.91
CA ASP A 247 8.64 -14.82 -17.74
C ASP A 247 8.86 -13.36 -17.37
N THR A 248 7.94 -12.53 -17.84
CA THR A 248 7.73 -11.15 -17.39
C THR A 248 6.28 -10.96 -17.02
N LEU A 249 5.96 -9.96 -16.18
CA LEU A 249 4.55 -9.64 -15.89
C LEU A 249 3.77 -9.35 -17.18
N SER A 250 4.43 -8.81 -18.19
CA SER A 250 3.80 -8.50 -19.49
C SER A 250 3.42 -9.75 -20.26
N THR A 251 4.31 -10.76 -20.33
CA THR A 251 4.03 -12.04 -21.01
C THR A 251 2.93 -12.81 -20.28
N ILE A 252 2.94 -12.79 -18.95
CA ILE A 252 1.92 -13.44 -18.13
C ILE A 252 0.57 -12.72 -18.28
N ALA A 253 0.54 -11.39 -18.22
CA ALA A 253 -0.67 -10.59 -18.41
C ALA A 253 -1.32 -10.86 -19.78
N SER A 254 -0.53 -10.86 -20.85
CA SER A 254 -0.98 -11.25 -22.21
C SER A 254 -1.57 -12.65 -22.25
N LYS A 255 -0.91 -13.63 -21.63
CA LYS A 255 -1.37 -15.03 -21.59
C LYS A 255 -2.75 -15.18 -20.97
N TYR A 256 -3.05 -14.38 -19.95
CA TYR A 256 -4.31 -14.49 -19.21
C TYR A 256 -5.34 -13.41 -19.58
N GLY A 257 -5.05 -12.54 -20.53
CA GLY A 257 -5.97 -11.49 -20.98
C GLY A 257 -6.29 -10.44 -19.92
N VAL A 258 -5.32 -10.16 -19.02
CA VAL A 258 -5.42 -9.16 -17.95
C VAL A 258 -4.36 -8.09 -18.11
N THR A 259 -4.47 -6.99 -17.37
CA THR A 259 -3.44 -5.94 -17.42
C THR A 259 -2.26 -6.27 -16.49
N VAL A 260 -1.05 -5.80 -16.84
CA VAL A 260 0.13 -5.87 -15.95
C VAL A 260 -0.17 -5.23 -14.60
N GLN A 261 -0.88 -4.10 -14.60
CA GLN A 261 -1.26 -3.39 -13.37
C GLN A 261 -2.23 -4.20 -12.51
N ALA A 262 -3.16 -4.95 -13.12
CA ALA A 262 -4.07 -5.81 -12.39
C ALA A 262 -3.29 -6.93 -11.67
N ILE A 263 -2.34 -7.59 -12.37
CA ILE A 263 -1.47 -8.58 -11.73
C ILE A 263 -0.62 -7.92 -10.64
N ALA A 264 0.01 -6.78 -10.93
CA ALA A 264 0.86 -6.09 -9.97
C ALA A 264 0.10 -5.69 -8.69
N THR A 265 -1.11 -5.16 -8.84
CA THR A 265 -1.98 -4.79 -7.72
C THR A 265 -2.41 -6.01 -6.90
N ALA A 266 -2.87 -7.08 -7.56
CA ALA A 266 -3.30 -8.30 -6.89
C ALA A 266 -2.16 -8.99 -6.12
N ASN A 267 -0.91 -8.73 -6.50
CA ASN A 267 0.30 -9.34 -5.91
C ASN A 267 1.16 -8.34 -5.13
N GLN A 268 0.71 -7.11 -4.92
CA GLN A 268 1.45 -6.04 -4.22
C GLN A 268 2.84 -5.78 -4.81
N ILE A 269 2.99 -5.98 -6.12
CA ILE A 269 4.26 -5.77 -6.83
C ILE A 269 4.41 -4.27 -7.09
N THR A 270 5.35 -3.63 -6.41
CA THR A 270 5.65 -2.20 -6.57
C THR A 270 6.54 -1.93 -7.77
N ASN A 271 7.42 -2.87 -8.13
CA ASN A 271 8.27 -2.80 -9.32
C ASN A 271 7.84 -3.86 -10.34
N ILE A 272 7.07 -3.43 -11.34
CA ILE A 272 6.51 -4.31 -12.38
C ILE A 272 7.56 -5.00 -13.26
N ASN A 273 8.82 -4.55 -13.21
CA ASN A 273 9.93 -5.14 -13.94
C ASN A 273 10.66 -6.23 -13.16
N TYR A 274 10.23 -6.50 -11.93
CA TYR A 274 10.91 -7.44 -11.05
C TYR A 274 9.94 -8.53 -10.54
N ILE A 275 10.05 -9.71 -11.15
CA ILE A 275 9.47 -10.97 -10.67
C ILE A 275 10.58 -12.03 -10.73
N TYR A 276 10.49 -13.06 -9.92
CA TYR A 276 11.51 -14.11 -9.85
C TYR A 276 10.91 -15.49 -10.11
N VAL A 277 11.75 -16.39 -10.63
CA VAL A 277 11.38 -17.79 -10.92
C VAL A 277 10.92 -18.47 -9.63
N GLY A 278 9.75 -19.13 -9.68
CA GLY A 278 9.12 -19.75 -8.52
C GLY A 278 8.21 -18.81 -7.74
N GLN A 279 8.09 -17.53 -8.11
CA GLN A 279 7.11 -16.64 -7.51
C GLN A 279 5.70 -17.06 -7.94
N MET A 280 4.78 -17.20 -6.97
CA MET A 280 3.37 -17.42 -7.24
C MET A 280 2.72 -16.07 -7.51
N LEU A 281 2.05 -15.93 -8.65
CA LEU A 281 1.26 -14.77 -9.00
C LEU A 281 -0.22 -15.13 -9.03
N ILE A 282 -1.02 -14.27 -8.42
CA ILE A 282 -2.47 -14.28 -8.58
C ILE A 282 -2.81 -13.53 -9.85
N ILE A 283 -3.53 -14.20 -10.72
CA ILE A 283 -4.07 -13.63 -11.94
C ILE A 283 -5.53 -13.29 -11.69
N PRO A 284 -5.91 -12.02 -11.53
CA PRO A 284 -7.28 -11.65 -11.22
C PRO A 284 -8.21 -12.02 -12.38
N THR A 285 -9.35 -12.67 -12.07
CA THR A 285 -10.42 -12.92 -13.06
C THR A 285 -11.36 -11.71 -13.13
N GLY A 286 -11.85 -11.43 -14.34
CA GLY A 286 -12.88 -10.39 -14.53
C GLY A 286 -12.38 -8.99 -14.89
N GLN A 287 -11.09 -8.73 -14.90
CA GLN A 287 -10.50 -7.54 -15.51
C GLN A 287 -9.97 -7.90 -16.90
N THR A 288 -10.87 -8.18 -17.82
CA THR A 288 -10.49 -8.28 -19.23
C THR A 288 -9.94 -6.93 -19.70
N VAL A 289 -8.81 -6.95 -20.39
CA VAL A 289 -8.42 -5.80 -21.22
C VAL A 289 -9.62 -5.54 -22.14
N PRO A 290 -10.26 -4.37 -22.11
CA PRO A 290 -11.31 -4.07 -23.07
C PRO A 290 -10.70 -4.31 -24.46
N ALA A 291 -11.32 -5.19 -25.25
CA ALA A 291 -10.90 -5.36 -26.62
C ALA A 291 -10.98 -3.97 -27.28
N PRO A 292 -9.88 -3.47 -27.91
CA PRO A 292 -9.91 -2.18 -28.57
C PRO A 292 -10.98 -2.24 -29.64
N THR A 293 -12.06 -1.49 -29.48
CA THR A 293 -13.18 -1.47 -30.42
C THR A 293 -12.80 -0.79 -31.73
N THR A 294 -11.70 -0.06 -31.78
CA THR A 294 -11.07 0.51 -32.98
C THR A 294 -9.60 0.78 -32.71
N GLU A 295 -8.75 0.52 -33.71
CA GLU A 295 -7.30 0.76 -33.63
C GLU A 295 -6.91 1.87 -34.58
N ILE A 296 -6.04 2.78 -34.13
CA ILE A 296 -5.41 3.79 -34.96
C ILE A 296 -4.02 3.28 -35.34
N LYS A 297 -3.71 3.22 -36.63
CA LYS A 297 -2.34 2.93 -37.10
C LYS A 297 -1.53 4.23 -37.10
N TYR A 298 -0.38 4.21 -36.42
CA TYR A 298 0.55 5.32 -36.37
C TYR A 298 1.91 4.90 -36.87
N THR A 299 2.47 5.65 -37.86
CA THR A 299 3.85 5.42 -38.34
C THR A 299 4.79 6.30 -37.53
N VAL A 300 5.76 5.68 -36.87
CA VAL A 300 6.79 6.36 -36.06
C VAL A 300 7.64 7.25 -36.94
N ARG A 301 7.85 8.50 -36.53
CA ARG A 301 8.64 9.53 -37.18
C ARG A 301 9.94 9.77 -36.41
N ALA A 302 10.90 10.43 -37.06
CA ALA A 302 12.15 10.83 -36.41
C ALA A 302 11.83 11.74 -35.18
N GLY A 303 12.42 11.38 -34.04
CA GLY A 303 12.18 12.10 -32.78
C GLY A 303 10.95 11.63 -31.95
N ASP A 304 10.17 10.67 -32.47
CA ASP A 304 9.07 10.11 -31.70
C ASP A 304 9.56 9.22 -30.56
N THR A 305 8.81 9.25 -29.48
CA THR A 305 8.92 8.28 -28.38
C THR A 305 7.56 7.66 -28.12
N LEU A 306 7.52 6.43 -27.61
CA LEU A 306 6.26 5.80 -27.20
C LEU A 306 5.46 6.68 -26.25
N TRP A 307 6.14 7.43 -25.38
CA TRP A 307 5.51 8.37 -24.46
C TRP A 307 4.82 9.54 -25.19
N ALA A 308 5.52 10.16 -26.14
CA ALA A 308 4.97 11.27 -26.92
C ALA A 308 3.75 10.83 -27.75
N ILE A 309 3.83 9.62 -28.32
CA ILE A 309 2.73 9.02 -29.08
C ILE A 309 1.56 8.69 -28.15
N ALA A 310 1.82 8.08 -27.00
CA ALA A 310 0.78 7.76 -26.00
C ALA A 310 0.03 9.01 -25.55
N ASN A 311 0.78 10.07 -25.25
CA ASN A 311 0.23 11.37 -24.83
C ASN A 311 -0.62 12.02 -25.93
N LYS A 312 -0.16 11.93 -27.20
CA LYS A 312 -0.88 12.45 -28.36
C LYS A 312 -2.28 11.80 -28.53
N TYR A 313 -2.37 10.51 -28.23
CA TYR A 313 -3.60 9.74 -28.43
C TYR A 313 -4.39 9.51 -27.13
N GLY A 314 -3.96 10.09 -26.00
CA GLY A 314 -4.63 9.98 -24.71
C GLY A 314 -4.65 8.57 -24.13
N VAL A 315 -3.64 7.76 -24.45
CA VAL A 315 -3.48 6.37 -24.00
C VAL A 315 -2.21 6.22 -23.16
N THR A 316 -2.03 5.07 -22.51
CA THR A 316 -0.80 4.81 -21.76
C THR A 316 0.29 4.24 -22.67
N VAL A 317 1.56 4.50 -22.34
CA VAL A 317 2.72 3.87 -23.01
C VAL A 317 2.58 2.35 -22.98
N GLN A 318 2.13 1.82 -21.85
CA GLN A 318 1.95 0.39 -21.66
C GLN A 318 0.87 -0.20 -22.57
N SER A 319 -0.24 0.53 -22.82
CA SER A 319 -1.28 0.04 -23.72
C SER A 319 -0.80 -0.04 -25.16
N ILE A 320 0.01 0.93 -25.61
CA ILE A 320 0.65 0.88 -26.93
C ILE A 320 1.66 -0.27 -26.98
N ALA A 321 2.55 -0.37 -25.99
CA ALA A 321 3.58 -1.40 -25.92
C ALA A 321 2.97 -2.81 -25.96
N THR A 322 1.95 -3.06 -25.17
CA THR A 322 1.22 -4.34 -25.11
C THR A 322 0.58 -4.68 -26.45
N LEU A 323 -0.14 -3.72 -27.06
CA LEU A 323 -0.85 -3.92 -28.33
C LEU A 323 0.12 -4.21 -29.49
N ASN A 324 1.37 -3.76 -29.39
CA ASN A 324 2.40 -3.91 -30.43
C ASN A 324 3.50 -4.91 -30.06
N ASN A 325 3.38 -5.66 -28.98
CA ASN A 325 4.36 -6.61 -28.46
C ASN A 325 5.76 -5.98 -28.26
N ILE A 326 5.80 -4.72 -27.78
CA ILE A 326 7.04 -4.02 -27.52
C ILE A 326 7.48 -4.34 -26.08
N THR A 327 8.54 -5.10 -25.94
CA THR A 327 9.10 -5.51 -24.63
C THR A 327 9.95 -4.43 -23.96
N PHE A 328 10.55 -3.54 -24.75
CA PHE A 328 11.37 -2.42 -24.28
C PHE A 328 10.76 -1.10 -24.75
N THR A 329 10.15 -0.35 -23.85
CA THR A 329 9.40 0.87 -24.17
C THR A 329 10.26 2.03 -24.73
N ASN A 330 11.59 1.90 -24.67
CA ASN A 330 12.53 2.90 -25.18
C ASN A 330 12.96 2.68 -26.62
N TYR A 331 12.56 1.56 -27.25
CA TYR A 331 12.98 1.23 -28.60
C TYR A 331 11.81 1.14 -29.55
N ILE A 332 11.59 2.23 -30.30
CA ILE A 332 10.76 2.26 -31.48
C ILE A 332 11.59 2.84 -32.64
N TYR A 333 11.32 2.42 -33.86
CA TYR A 333 12.11 2.77 -35.02
C TYR A 333 11.32 3.64 -35.98
N VAL A 334 11.99 4.61 -36.61
CA VAL A 334 11.38 5.43 -37.67
C VAL A 334 10.85 4.52 -38.79
N GLY A 335 9.57 4.73 -39.17
CA GLY A 335 8.85 3.87 -40.11
C GLY A 335 8.11 2.70 -39.48
N GLN A 336 8.31 2.39 -38.20
CA GLN A 336 7.56 1.36 -37.51
C GLN A 336 6.05 1.76 -37.43
N ILE A 337 5.16 0.80 -37.75
CA ILE A 337 3.72 1.03 -37.63
C ILE A 337 3.29 0.53 -36.25
N LEU A 338 2.79 1.45 -35.44
CA LEU A 338 2.20 1.16 -34.12
C LEU A 338 0.66 1.11 -34.22
N ARG A 339 0.09 0.11 -33.59
CA ARG A 339 -1.36 0.03 -33.32
C ARG A 339 -1.62 0.78 -32.02
N ILE A 340 -2.44 1.83 -32.07
CA ILE A 340 -2.79 2.67 -30.93
C ILE A 340 -4.22 2.30 -30.53
N PRO A 341 -4.50 1.91 -29.28
CA PRO A 341 -5.87 1.64 -28.84
C PRO A 341 -6.70 2.93 -28.90
N SER A 342 -7.90 2.85 -29.52
CA SER A 342 -8.83 3.97 -29.54
C SER A 342 -9.68 3.90 -28.28
N THR A 343 -9.56 4.91 -27.41
CA THR A 343 -10.53 5.14 -26.34
C THR A 343 -11.57 6.11 -26.86
N THR A 344 -12.87 5.80 -26.72
CA THR A 344 -13.91 6.85 -26.85
C THR A 344 -13.62 7.91 -25.79
N PRO A 345 -13.56 9.20 -26.15
CA PRO A 345 -13.17 10.22 -25.19
C PRO A 345 -14.25 10.37 -24.12
N VAL A 346 -13.86 10.16 -22.86
CA VAL A 346 -14.53 10.81 -21.75
C VAL A 346 -14.17 12.31 -21.89
N PRO A 347 -15.12 13.27 -21.91
CA PRO A 347 -14.80 14.67 -22.05
C PRO A 347 -13.83 15.05 -20.92
N PRO A 348 -12.71 15.72 -21.23
CA PRO A 348 -11.78 16.16 -20.20
C PRO A 348 -12.45 17.21 -19.33
N PRO A 349 -12.16 17.25 -18.02
CA PRO A 349 -12.46 18.42 -17.22
C PRO A 349 -11.75 19.65 -17.83
N PRO A 350 -12.29 20.86 -17.74
CA PRO A 350 -11.73 22.03 -18.37
C PRO A 350 -10.28 22.26 -17.92
N PRO A 351 -9.38 22.64 -18.82
CA PRO A 351 -7.95 22.68 -18.55
C PRO A 351 -7.64 23.76 -17.51
N ALA A 352 -7.10 23.34 -16.37
CA ALA A 352 -6.26 24.21 -15.57
C ALA A 352 -5.04 24.58 -16.45
N SER A 353 -4.76 25.87 -16.60
CA SER A 353 -3.63 26.39 -17.38
C SER A 353 -2.31 25.87 -16.81
N THR A 354 -1.82 24.74 -17.33
CA THR A 354 -0.56 24.16 -16.89
C THR A 354 0.58 24.58 -17.83
N THR A 355 1.56 25.30 -17.29
CA THR A 355 2.80 25.64 -18.00
C THR A 355 3.63 24.37 -18.17
N LYS A 356 4.08 24.07 -19.40
CA LYS A 356 4.99 22.95 -19.67
C LYS A 356 6.41 23.45 -19.86
N TYR A 357 7.38 22.72 -19.30
CA TYR A 357 8.80 22.98 -19.48
C TYR A 357 9.51 21.78 -20.11
N TYR A 358 10.35 22.02 -21.11
CA TYR A 358 11.17 21.01 -21.75
C TYR A 358 12.58 21.05 -21.15
N VAL A 359 13.04 19.98 -20.54
CA VAL A 359 14.34 19.88 -19.91
C VAL A 359 15.44 20.01 -20.96
N LYS A 360 16.41 20.89 -20.70
CA LYS A 360 17.58 21.16 -21.54
C LYS A 360 18.84 20.56 -20.94
N ALA A 361 19.89 20.44 -21.75
CA ALA A 361 21.19 20.01 -21.25
C ALA A 361 21.69 20.92 -20.13
N GLY A 362 22.10 20.34 -18.99
CA GLY A 362 22.54 21.06 -17.79
C GLY A 362 21.43 21.46 -16.83
N ASP A 363 20.15 21.19 -17.13
CA ASP A 363 19.05 21.45 -16.20
C ASP A 363 19.08 20.45 -15.04
N THR A 364 18.66 20.97 -13.89
CA THR A 364 18.31 20.15 -12.72
C THR A 364 16.85 20.43 -12.32
N LEU A 365 16.18 19.46 -11.72
CA LEU A 365 14.80 19.62 -11.29
C LEU A 365 14.66 20.75 -10.26
N SER A 366 15.69 20.97 -9.42
CA SER A 366 15.74 22.05 -8.43
C SER A 366 15.85 23.44 -9.10
N ALA A 367 16.68 23.56 -10.13
CA ALA A 367 16.81 24.83 -10.88
C ALA A 367 15.53 25.19 -11.62
N ILE A 368 14.86 24.18 -12.21
CA ILE A 368 13.56 24.37 -12.88
C ILE A 368 12.47 24.77 -11.87
N ALA A 369 12.40 24.11 -10.71
CA ALA A 369 11.47 24.46 -9.65
C ALA A 369 11.65 25.91 -9.19
N ALA A 370 12.89 26.32 -8.92
CA ALA A 370 13.23 27.70 -8.54
C ALA A 370 12.85 28.71 -9.62
N LYS A 371 13.10 28.40 -10.90
CA LYS A 371 12.76 29.24 -12.05
C LYS A 371 11.27 29.57 -12.13
N TYR A 372 10.42 28.60 -11.78
CA TYR A 372 8.97 28.74 -11.87
C TYR A 372 8.29 29.06 -10.52
N GLY A 373 9.07 29.29 -9.46
CA GLY A 373 8.55 29.64 -8.13
C GLY A 373 7.72 28.56 -7.48
N VAL A 374 7.99 27.28 -7.80
CA VAL A 374 7.36 26.11 -7.19
C VAL A 374 8.37 25.33 -6.34
N THR A 375 7.88 24.54 -5.40
CA THR A 375 8.79 23.69 -4.61
C THR A 375 9.29 22.52 -5.45
N LEU A 376 10.52 22.06 -5.19
CA LEU A 376 11.08 20.86 -5.81
C LEU A 376 10.15 19.64 -5.65
N GLN A 377 9.56 19.50 -4.45
CA GLN A 377 8.63 18.43 -4.15
C GLN A 377 7.32 18.54 -4.94
N ALA A 378 6.73 19.73 -5.06
CA ALA A 378 5.54 19.93 -5.85
C ALA A 378 5.78 19.59 -7.33
N LEU A 379 6.92 20.05 -7.89
CA LEU A 379 7.31 19.74 -9.25
C LEU A 379 7.57 18.22 -9.46
N ALA A 380 8.24 17.58 -8.51
CA ALA A 380 8.48 16.13 -8.55
C ALA A 380 7.18 15.33 -8.47
N THR A 381 6.28 15.69 -7.55
CA THR A 381 4.99 15.03 -7.35
C THR A 381 4.09 15.16 -8.57
N GLU A 382 3.95 16.38 -9.12
CA GLU A 382 3.15 16.63 -10.33
C GLU A 382 3.62 15.79 -11.51
N ASN A 383 4.94 15.58 -11.60
CA ASN A 383 5.57 14.83 -12.69
C ASN A 383 5.88 13.37 -12.35
N LYS A 384 5.46 12.88 -11.17
CA LYS A 384 5.69 11.52 -10.69
C LYS A 384 7.17 11.11 -10.69
N ILE A 385 8.06 12.07 -10.41
CA ILE A 385 9.50 11.87 -10.34
C ILE A 385 9.86 11.37 -8.95
N THR A 386 10.27 10.12 -8.84
CA THR A 386 10.68 9.47 -7.58
C THR A 386 12.14 9.77 -7.23
N ASN A 387 13.01 9.99 -8.22
CA ASN A 387 14.40 10.41 -8.01
C ASN A 387 14.59 11.83 -8.56
N VAL A 388 14.60 12.82 -7.69
CA VAL A 388 14.71 14.24 -8.04
C VAL A 388 16.05 14.62 -8.72
N ASN A 389 17.06 13.75 -8.65
CA ASN A 389 18.36 13.94 -9.29
C ASN A 389 18.41 13.36 -10.71
N LEU A 390 17.33 12.75 -11.17
CA LEU A 390 17.31 12.05 -12.46
C LEU A 390 16.20 12.62 -13.36
N ILE A 391 16.56 13.56 -14.20
CA ILE A 391 15.75 14.09 -15.29
C ILE A 391 16.55 14.01 -16.60
N TYR A 392 15.86 13.93 -17.72
CA TYR A 392 16.48 13.70 -19.02
C TYR A 392 16.24 14.88 -19.96
N VAL A 393 17.24 15.21 -20.78
CA VAL A 393 17.10 16.21 -21.85
C VAL A 393 15.93 15.83 -22.77
N GLY A 394 15.02 16.79 -23.01
CA GLY A 394 13.79 16.58 -23.76
C GLY A 394 12.61 16.10 -22.90
N GLN A 395 12.81 15.74 -21.63
CA GLN A 395 11.72 15.42 -20.73
C GLN A 395 10.81 16.64 -20.57
N VAL A 396 9.49 16.42 -20.66
CA VAL A 396 8.51 17.50 -20.44
C VAL A 396 8.06 17.45 -18.99
N LEU A 397 8.22 18.57 -18.31
CA LEU A 397 7.72 18.76 -16.96
C LEU A 397 6.49 19.64 -16.99
N VAL A 398 5.44 19.20 -16.34
CA VAL A 398 4.26 19.99 -16.01
C VAL A 398 4.62 20.83 -14.80
N ILE A 399 4.55 22.15 -14.95
CA ILE A 399 4.79 23.07 -13.84
C ILE A 399 3.46 23.27 -13.10
N PRO A 400 3.36 22.86 -11.82
CA PRO A 400 2.13 23.08 -11.08
C PRO A 400 1.82 24.55 -10.97
N SER A 401 0.56 24.94 -11.13
CA SER A 401 0.12 26.31 -10.86
C SER A 401 0.46 26.65 -9.41
N SER A 402 1.16 27.78 -9.20
CA SER A 402 1.73 28.19 -7.92
C SER A 402 0.68 28.05 -6.80
N SER A 403 0.88 27.09 -5.89
CA SER A 403 0.34 27.22 -4.55
C SER A 403 1.05 28.39 -3.87
N PRO A 404 0.37 29.19 -3.06
CA PRO A 404 1.01 30.31 -2.38
C PRO A 404 2.21 29.78 -1.60
N THR A 405 3.37 30.35 -1.85
CA THR A 405 4.58 30.13 -1.07
C THR A 405 4.21 30.31 0.40
N PRO A 406 4.43 29.31 1.28
CA PRO A 406 4.31 29.56 2.70
C PRO A 406 5.25 30.72 3.03
N ALA A 407 4.76 31.69 3.80
CA ALA A 407 5.59 32.77 4.34
C ALA A 407 6.85 32.18 4.97
N PRO A 408 8.00 32.84 4.94
CA PRO A 408 9.27 32.30 5.42
C PRO A 408 9.12 31.88 6.87
N THR A 409 8.92 30.57 7.08
CA THR A 409 9.02 29.95 8.39
C THR A 409 10.46 29.99 8.79
N THR A 410 10.74 30.59 9.92
CA THR A 410 12.06 30.58 10.57
C THR A 410 12.56 29.14 10.61
N GLU A 411 13.64 28.82 9.88
CA GLU A 411 14.21 27.48 9.86
C GLU A 411 14.58 27.06 11.27
N ILE A 412 13.96 26.01 11.78
CA ILE A 412 14.32 25.42 13.08
C ILE A 412 15.57 24.58 12.85
N LYS A 413 16.67 24.94 13.49
CA LYS A 413 17.91 24.16 13.50
C LYS A 413 18.03 23.37 14.81
N TYR A 414 18.28 22.09 14.70
CA TYR A 414 18.49 21.20 15.85
C TYR A 414 19.90 20.59 15.80
N THR A 415 20.63 20.67 16.90
CA THR A 415 21.95 20.02 17.04
C THR A 415 21.75 18.65 17.68
N VAL A 416 22.14 17.60 16.98
CA VAL A 416 22.04 16.20 17.42
C VAL A 416 22.86 16.00 18.71
N LYS A 417 22.23 15.39 19.71
CA LYS A 417 22.84 15.07 21.01
C LYS A 417 23.11 13.57 21.12
N ALA A 418 23.91 13.16 22.09
CA ALA A 418 24.13 11.75 22.39
C ALA A 418 22.82 11.05 22.74
N GLY A 419 22.52 9.91 22.08
CA GLY A 419 21.28 9.17 22.23
C GLY A 419 20.14 9.60 21.31
N ASP A 420 20.32 10.65 20.49
CA ASP A 420 19.32 11.04 19.51
C ASP A 420 19.31 10.08 18.31
N THR A 421 18.11 9.85 17.80
CA THR A 421 17.85 9.22 16.51
C THR A 421 17.03 10.18 15.64
N LEU A 422 17.05 10.02 14.32
CA LEU A 422 16.17 10.81 13.46
C LEU A 422 14.70 10.66 13.86
N TRP A 423 14.33 9.48 14.36
CA TRP A 423 12.98 9.21 14.84
C TRP A 423 12.62 10.02 16.10
N SER A 424 13.51 10.03 17.11
CA SER A 424 13.26 10.79 18.34
C SER A 424 13.17 12.30 18.08
N ILE A 425 13.99 12.80 17.14
CA ILE A 425 13.96 14.21 16.71
C ILE A 425 12.68 14.50 15.93
N ALA A 426 12.30 13.65 14.98
CA ALA A 426 11.08 13.80 14.19
C ALA A 426 9.82 13.85 15.09
N ASN A 427 9.75 12.94 16.06
CA ASN A 427 8.66 12.90 17.03
C ASN A 427 8.58 14.16 17.91
N ARG A 428 9.73 14.69 18.33
CA ARG A 428 9.82 15.93 19.12
C ARG A 428 9.25 17.14 18.39
N TYR A 429 9.46 17.20 17.07
CA TYR A 429 9.06 18.35 16.24
C TYR A 429 7.78 18.11 15.44
N GLY A 430 7.13 16.96 15.58
CA GLY A 430 5.88 16.63 14.89
C GLY A 430 6.02 16.49 13.37
N VAL A 431 7.20 16.09 12.90
CA VAL A 431 7.53 15.90 11.48
C VAL A 431 7.90 14.44 11.21
N THR A 432 7.96 14.03 9.93
CA THR A 432 8.38 12.67 9.60
C THR A 432 9.90 12.54 9.51
N VAL A 433 10.43 11.34 9.78
CA VAL A 433 11.85 11.01 9.61
C VAL A 433 12.31 11.32 8.19
N GLN A 434 11.49 10.96 7.20
CA GLN A 434 11.75 11.21 5.78
C GLN A 434 11.84 12.70 5.45
N ALA A 435 10.98 13.53 6.09
CA ALA A 435 11.02 14.97 5.89
C ALA A 435 12.32 15.58 6.40
N ILE A 436 12.79 15.18 7.61
CA ILE A 436 14.10 15.61 8.14
C ILE A 436 15.22 15.10 7.23
N ALA A 437 15.19 13.84 6.84
CA ALA A 437 16.22 13.23 6.00
C ALA A 437 16.34 13.93 4.65
N ALA A 438 15.22 14.17 3.97
CA ALA A 438 15.18 14.89 2.71
C ALA A 438 15.69 16.33 2.82
N LYS A 439 15.28 17.05 3.89
CA LYS A 439 15.69 18.44 4.13
C LYS A 439 17.21 18.54 4.40
N ASN A 440 17.82 17.46 4.95
CA ASN A 440 19.22 17.42 5.35
C ASN A 440 20.11 16.54 4.47
N LEU A 441 19.58 16.03 3.36
CA LEU A 441 20.28 15.15 2.41
C LEU A 441 20.84 13.87 3.07
N ILE A 442 20.12 13.33 4.06
CA ILE A 442 20.50 12.11 4.76
C ILE A 442 20.00 10.92 3.94
N THR A 443 20.91 10.12 3.45
CA THR A 443 20.61 8.93 2.63
C THR A 443 20.44 7.66 3.47
N ASN A 444 21.06 7.59 4.66
CA ASN A 444 20.89 6.49 5.59
C ASN A 444 20.18 7.00 6.85
N LEU A 445 18.93 6.61 7.03
CA LEU A 445 18.05 7.08 8.11
C LEU A 445 18.51 6.64 9.51
N ASN A 446 19.39 5.64 9.58
CA ASN A 446 19.90 5.08 10.83
C ASN A 446 21.20 5.74 11.31
N ILE A 447 21.75 6.70 10.55
CA ILE A 447 23.04 7.32 10.87
C ILE A 447 22.90 8.83 10.94
N ILE A 448 23.03 9.35 12.14
CA ILE A 448 23.28 10.77 12.43
C ILE A 448 24.41 10.88 13.47
N TYR A 449 25.11 12.00 13.47
CA TYR A 449 26.27 12.17 14.32
C TYR A 449 26.02 13.22 15.40
N VAL A 450 26.50 12.98 16.63
CA VAL A 450 26.47 13.97 17.71
C VAL A 450 27.16 15.25 17.24
N GLY A 451 26.52 16.40 17.43
CA GLY A 451 26.95 17.68 16.92
C GLY A 451 26.49 18.03 15.50
N GLN A 452 25.89 17.09 14.76
CA GLN A 452 25.30 17.37 13.45
C GLN A 452 24.15 18.35 13.61
N ILE A 453 24.12 19.38 12.76
CA ILE A 453 23.01 20.35 12.74
C ILE A 453 21.98 19.88 11.70
N LEU A 454 20.77 19.62 12.15
CA LEU A 454 19.64 19.26 11.31
C LEU A 454 18.69 20.45 11.16
N VAL A 455 18.31 20.73 9.92
CA VAL A 455 17.21 21.65 9.61
C VAL A 455 15.90 20.86 9.71
N ILE A 456 15.01 21.29 10.59
CA ILE A 456 13.71 20.68 10.81
C ILE A 456 12.71 21.36 9.88
N PRO A 457 12.04 20.60 8.99
CA PRO A 457 11.11 21.14 8.01
C PRO A 457 9.80 21.65 8.62
#